data_68f6e01b46d78ca2e9c51eba43c8faa0
#
_entry.id   68f6e01b46d78ca2e9c51eba43c8faa0
#
_cell.length_a   1.000
_cell.length_b   1.000
_cell.length_c   1.000
_cell.angle_alpha   90.00
_cell.angle_beta   90.00
_cell.angle_gamma   90.00
#
_symmetry.space_group_name_H-M   'P 1'
#
loop_
_entity.id
_entity.type
_entity.pdbx_description
1 polymer ?
#
loop_
_entity_poly.entity_id
_entity_poly.type
_entity_poly.pdbx_seq_one_letter_code
_entity_poly.pdbx_strand_id
1 'polypeptide(L)'
;MEDTDRNTGGDDDASGMSRGKRLAALASVAMIGAVLWPIHQNWRKQPHDSFPLSYYPMFSAKREPVEFFYYLVARDEQGARYYVPYQLIGPGGHNSNRRQIRRIVNEGRAADLARAVARRLGRQDELPWSKIVTVSVVRGKFAVDDYFHGKQAPVSEQIKASWPVERMAE
;
A
#
# COMPACT_ATOMS: atom_id res chain seq x y z
N MET A 1 -68.42 35.93 46.51
CA MET A 1 -68.61 34.48 46.26
C MET A 1 -67.41 33.97 45.58
N GLU A 2 -66.57 33.42 46.39
CA GLU A 2 -65.19 32.97 46.19
C GLU A 2 -65.17 31.72 45.37
N ASP A 3 -64.32 31.65 44.40
CA ASP A 3 -63.96 30.35 43.91
C ASP A 3 -62.45 30.32 43.72
N THR A 4 -61.82 29.56 44.59
CA THR A 4 -60.38 29.38 44.74
C THR A 4 -60.03 28.20 43.88
N ASP A 5 -59.52 28.46 42.69
CA ASP A 5 -58.96 27.40 41.84
C ASP A 5 -57.47 27.19 42.20
N ARG A 6 -57.19 26.08 42.88
CA ARG A 6 -55.87 25.59 43.22
C ARG A 6 -55.29 24.88 42.02
N ASN A 7 -54.39 25.56 41.36
CA ASN A 7 -53.48 24.92 40.43
C ASN A 7 -52.38 24.15 41.18
N THR A 8 -52.60 22.86 41.39
CA THR A 8 -51.58 21.92 41.81
C THR A 8 -51.22 21.04 40.61
N GLY A 9 -50.31 21.49 39.82
CA GLY A 9 -49.83 20.73 38.66
C GLY A 9 -48.36 20.97 38.44
N GLY A 10 -47.54 19.97 38.75
CA GLY A 10 -46.30 19.86 38.02
C GLY A 10 -45.02 19.82 38.77
N ASP A 11 -44.81 18.85 39.62
CA ASP A 11 -43.46 18.51 40.13
C ASP A 11 -43.08 17.03 39.96
N ASP A 12 -43.57 16.37 38.90
CA ASP A 12 -43.30 14.93 38.67
C ASP A 12 -42.45 14.60 37.40
N ASP A 13 -41.75 15.57 36.82
CA ASP A 13 -41.00 15.31 35.56
C ASP A 13 -39.49 15.09 35.72
N ALA A 14 -38.95 14.93 36.93
CA ALA A 14 -37.52 14.83 37.15
C ALA A 14 -36.93 13.42 37.38
N SER A 15 -37.74 12.32 37.34
CA SER A 15 -37.19 11.01 37.75
C SER A 15 -37.54 9.79 36.90
N GLY A 16 -37.80 9.94 35.62
CA GLY A 16 -38.18 8.78 34.84
C GLY A 16 -37.80 8.78 33.37
N MET A 17 -36.52 8.69 33.10
CA MET A 17 -36.14 8.33 31.72
C MET A 17 -36.83 7.00 31.36
N SER A 18 -37.83 7.04 30.45
CA SER A 18 -38.63 5.87 30.08
C SER A 18 -37.71 4.71 29.67
N ARG A 19 -38.15 3.44 29.93
CA ARG A 19 -37.37 2.24 29.55
C ARG A 19 -36.91 2.32 28.10
N GLY A 20 -37.68 2.86 27.18
CA GLY A 20 -37.31 3.07 25.79
C GLY A 20 -36.13 4.03 25.60
N LYS A 21 -36.09 5.16 26.32
CA LYS A 21 -34.97 6.10 26.28
C LYS A 21 -33.68 5.48 26.83
N ARG A 22 -33.75 4.67 27.88
CA ARG A 22 -32.57 3.94 28.43
C ARG A 22 -32.04 2.91 27.47
N LEU A 23 -32.92 2.13 26.83
CA LEU A 23 -32.53 1.15 25.81
C LEU A 23 -31.93 1.83 24.59
N ALA A 24 -32.49 2.94 24.12
CA ALA A 24 -31.94 3.71 23.01
C ALA A 24 -30.56 4.27 23.35
N ALA A 25 -30.37 4.81 24.57
CA ALA A 25 -29.06 5.30 25.02
C ALA A 25 -28.02 4.17 25.07
N LEU A 26 -28.37 3.01 25.62
CA LEU A 26 -27.47 1.85 25.67
C LEU A 26 -27.11 1.36 24.26
N ALA A 27 -28.09 1.28 23.36
CA ALA A 27 -27.84 0.90 21.96
C ALA A 27 -26.91 1.89 21.26
N SER A 28 -27.10 3.20 21.49
CA SER A 28 -26.24 4.25 20.94
C SER A 28 -24.79 4.15 21.45
N VAL A 29 -24.62 3.94 22.76
CA VAL A 29 -23.30 3.75 23.37
C VAL A 29 -22.63 2.49 22.81
N ALA A 30 -23.36 1.38 22.68
CA ALA A 30 -22.84 0.14 22.09
C ALA A 30 -22.41 0.34 20.63
N MET A 31 -23.22 1.05 19.81
CA MET A 31 -22.85 1.37 18.43
C MET A 31 -21.61 2.25 18.35
N ILE A 32 -21.53 3.31 19.14
CA ILE A 32 -20.36 4.19 19.21
C ILE A 32 -19.14 3.38 19.62
N GLY A 33 -19.24 2.54 20.64
CA GLY A 33 -18.17 1.66 21.08
C GLY A 33 -17.71 0.70 19.98
N ALA A 34 -18.63 0.11 19.22
CA ALA A 34 -18.31 -0.77 18.10
C ALA A 34 -17.58 -0.01 16.96
N VAL A 35 -18.01 1.21 16.63
CA VAL A 35 -17.36 2.03 15.61
C VAL A 35 -15.97 2.50 16.05
N LEU A 36 -15.78 2.81 17.34
CA LEU A 36 -14.49 3.26 17.88
C LEU A 36 -13.55 2.11 18.21
N TRP A 37 -14.05 0.88 18.34
CA TRP A 37 -13.26 -0.31 18.67
C TRP A 37 -12.02 -0.51 17.76
N PRO A 38 -12.11 -0.32 16.43
CA PRO A 38 -10.97 -0.48 15.56
C PRO A 38 -9.83 0.52 15.83
N ILE A 39 -10.12 1.67 16.45
CA ILE A 39 -9.10 2.71 16.72
C ILE A 39 -8.00 2.17 17.65
N HIS A 40 -8.33 1.27 18.60
CA HIS A 40 -7.34 0.70 19.50
C HIS A 40 -6.29 -0.14 18.75
N GLN A 41 -6.61 -0.66 17.56
CA GLN A 41 -5.67 -1.40 16.71
C GLN A 41 -4.52 -0.52 16.18
N ASN A 42 -4.71 0.82 16.15
CA ASN A 42 -3.67 1.76 15.74
C ASN A 42 -2.43 1.74 16.65
N TRP A 43 -2.59 1.28 17.91
CA TRP A 43 -1.50 1.20 18.87
C TRP A 43 -0.77 -0.15 18.87
N ARG A 44 -1.27 -1.12 18.10
CA ARG A 44 -0.63 -2.42 17.96
C ARG A 44 0.43 -2.41 16.87
N LYS A 45 1.56 -3.07 17.10
CA LYS A 45 2.62 -3.24 16.09
C LYS A 45 2.18 -4.05 14.87
N GLN A 46 1.24 -4.97 15.06
CA GLN A 46 0.62 -5.78 14.01
C GLN A 46 -0.90 -5.75 14.22
N PRO A 47 -1.61 -4.84 13.55
CA PRO A 47 -3.07 -4.79 13.62
C PRO A 47 -3.68 -6.03 12.98
N HIS A 48 -4.67 -6.61 13.63
CA HIS A 48 -5.42 -7.76 13.12
C HIS A 48 -6.70 -7.27 12.44
N ASP A 49 -6.95 -7.75 11.24
CA ASP A 49 -8.19 -7.48 10.53
C ASP A 49 -9.32 -8.36 11.08
N SER A 50 -10.35 -7.74 11.64
CA SER A 50 -11.51 -8.42 12.20
C SER A 50 -12.80 -7.87 11.58
N PHE A 51 -13.15 -8.41 10.41
CA PHE A 51 -14.46 -8.13 9.80
C PHE A 51 -15.61 -8.53 10.77
N PRO A 52 -16.67 -7.71 10.94
CA PRO A 52 -17.01 -6.47 10.22
C PRO A 52 -16.43 -5.19 10.83
N LEU A 53 -15.74 -5.26 11.97
CA LEU A 53 -15.10 -4.13 12.66
C LEU A 53 -13.66 -3.98 12.17
N SER A 54 -13.47 -4.00 10.86
CA SER A 54 -12.15 -3.96 10.23
C SER A 54 -11.41 -2.67 10.53
N TYR A 55 -10.17 -2.82 10.97
CA TYR A 55 -9.19 -1.76 10.91
C TYR A 55 -8.81 -1.53 9.45
N TYR A 56 -9.12 -0.36 8.92
CA TYR A 56 -8.79 0.01 7.55
C TYR A 56 -7.54 0.91 7.52
N PRO A 57 -6.33 0.35 7.38
CA PRO A 57 -5.08 1.07 7.60
C PRO A 57 -4.65 1.92 6.40
N MET A 58 -5.59 2.42 5.57
CA MET A 58 -5.21 3.08 4.32
C MET A 58 -4.30 4.30 4.51
N PHE A 59 -4.37 4.98 5.66
CA PHE A 59 -3.61 6.20 5.92
C PHE A 59 -2.94 6.28 7.31
N SER A 60 -3.10 5.28 8.15
CA SER A 60 -2.69 5.34 9.57
C SER A 60 -1.48 4.47 9.92
N ALA A 61 -0.96 3.68 8.98
CA ALA A 61 0.27 2.93 9.21
C ALA A 61 1.46 3.88 9.29
N LYS A 62 2.18 3.85 10.41
CA LYS A 62 3.45 4.56 10.56
C LYS A 62 4.39 4.07 9.47
N ARG A 63 4.76 4.94 8.56
CA ARG A 63 5.71 4.62 7.50
C ARG A 63 7.10 4.48 8.09
N GLU A 64 7.80 3.43 7.71
CA GLU A 64 9.22 3.33 8.01
C GLU A 64 9.97 4.43 7.26
N PRO A 65 11.02 5.01 7.86
CA PRO A 65 11.79 6.08 7.22
C PRO A 65 12.50 5.61 5.96
N VAL A 66 12.57 4.29 5.78
CA VAL A 66 13.27 3.64 4.67
C VAL A 66 12.40 2.53 4.10
N GLU A 67 12.23 2.53 2.78
CA GLU A 67 11.49 1.51 2.05
C GLU A 67 12.39 0.80 1.03
N PHE A 68 12.11 -0.49 0.81
CA PHE A 68 12.81 -1.31 -0.17
C PHE A 68 11.89 -1.66 -1.33
N PHE A 69 12.38 -1.39 -2.54
CA PHE A 69 11.68 -1.74 -3.76
C PHE A 69 12.54 -2.65 -4.63
N TYR A 70 11.86 -3.60 -5.30
CA TYR A 70 12.44 -4.37 -6.38
C TYR A 70 11.95 -3.81 -7.70
N TYR A 71 12.87 -3.58 -8.62
CA TYR A 71 12.60 -3.06 -9.95
C TYR A 71 13.65 -3.57 -10.94
N LEU A 72 13.41 -3.34 -12.22
CA LEU A 72 14.35 -3.74 -13.25
C LEU A 72 14.99 -2.51 -13.89
N VAL A 73 16.27 -2.64 -14.15
CA VAL A 73 17.10 -1.64 -14.80
C VAL A 73 17.72 -2.26 -16.05
N ALA A 74 17.56 -1.58 -17.16
CA ALA A 74 18.19 -1.88 -18.42
C ALA A 74 19.39 -0.95 -18.63
N ARG A 75 20.46 -1.44 -19.27
CA ARG A 75 21.64 -0.64 -19.63
C ARG A 75 21.98 -0.88 -21.09
N ASP A 76 22.38 0.20 -21.75
CA ASP A 76 22.93 0.15 -23.10
C ASP A 76 24.46 -0.07 -23.09
N GLU A 77 25.07 -0.12 -24.28
CA GLU A 77 26.51 -0.30 -24.45
C GLU A 77 27.34 0.85 -23.84
N GLN A 78 26.78 2.05 -23.78
CA GLN A 78 27.41 3.22 -23.19
C GLN A 78 27.25 3.26 -21.67
N GLY A 79 26.50 2.31 -21.08
CA GLY A 79 26.21 2.25 -19.65
C GLY A 79 25.07 3.14 -19.22
N ALA A 80 24.37 3.81 -20.12
CA ALA A 80 23.19 4.60 -19.81
C ALA A 80 22.08 3.71 -19.23
N ARG A 81 21.37 4.24 -18.25
CA ARG A 81 20.47 3.49 -17.40
C ARG A 81 19.01 3.86 -17.69
N TYR A 82 18.19 2.84 -17.87
CA TYR A 82 16.77 2.96 -18.14
C TYR A 82 15.97 2.10 -17.18
N TYR A 83 14.90 2.64 -16.59
CA TYR A 83 13.97 1.85 -15.80
C TYR A 83 13.01 1.09 -16.73
N VAL A 84 12.95 -0.24 -16.57
CA VAL A 84 12.08 -1.06 -17.40
C VAL A 84 10.62 -0.85 -17.01
N PRO A 85 9.77 -0.41 -17.95
CA PRO A 85 8.35 -0.19 -17.67
C PRO A 85 7.64 -1.51 -17.37
N TYR A 86 6.62 -1.46 -16.54
CA TYR A 86 5.93 -2.65 -16.03
C TYR A 86 5.28 -3.49 -17.15
N GLN A 87 4.90 -2.89 -18.28
CA GLN A 87 4.34 -3.58 -19.44
C GLN A 87 5.33 -4.61 -20.03
N LEU A 88 6.62 -4.34 -19.96
CA LEU A 88 7.67 -5.25 -20.41
C LEU A 88 8.05 -6.29 -19.35
N ILE A 89 7.65 -6.10 -18.09
CA ILE A 89 7.96 -7.03 -17.01
C ILE A 89 6.95 -8.17 -16.98
N GLY A 90 5.66 -7.87 -17.06
CA GLY A 90 4.62 -8.90 -17.00
C GLY A 90 3.20 -8.36 -17.17
N PRO A 91 2.21 -9.25 -17.22
CA PRO A 91 0.82 -8.85 -17.31
C PRO A 91 0.36 -8.17 -16.01
N GLY A 92 -0.62 -7.28 -16.15
CA GLY A 92 -1.21 -6.55 -15.03
C GLY A 92 -0.65 -5.14 -14.84
N GLY A 93 -1.22 -4.41 -13.89
CA GLY A 93 -0.82 -3.04 -13.59
C GLY A 93 0.42 -2.96 -12.70
N HIS A 94 0.87 -1.74 -12.44
CA HIS A 94 2.08 -1.44 -11.65
C HIS A 94 2.14 -2.19 -10.30
N ASN A 95 1.06 -2.16 -9.52
CA ASN A 95 1.01 -2.80 -8.20
C ASN A 95 1.07 -4.33 -8.27
N SER A 96 0.46 -4.93 -9.31
CA SER A 96 0.51 -6.38 -9.54
C SER A 96 1.94 -6.82 -9.88
N ASN A 97 2.58 -6.12 -10.80
CA ASN A 97 3.97 -6.40 -11.19
C ASN A 97 4.94 -6.23 -10.02
N ARG A 98 4.78 -5.18 -9.20
CA ARG A 98 5.60 -4.98 -7.99
C ARG A 98 5.51 -6.17 -7.04
N ARG A 99 4.31 -6.70 -6.79
CA ARG A 99 4.12 -7.89 -5.94
C ARG A 99 4.73 -9.14 -6.56
N GLN A 100 4.60 -9.32 -7.88
CA GLN A 100 5.17 -10.45 -8.60
C GLN A 100 6.70 -10.42 -8.55
N ILE A 101 7.33 -9.28 -8.82
CA ILE A 101 8.79 -9.13 -8.74
C ILE A 101 9.28 -9.51 -7.34
N ARG A 102 8.65 -8.95 -6.30
CA ARG A 102 9.01 -9.24 -4.90
C ARG A 102 8.91 -10.74 -4.60
N ARG A 103 7.84 -11.39 -5.04
CA ARG A 103 7.63 -12.84 -4.84
C ARG A 103 8.72 -13.65 -5.54
N ILE A 104 8.96 -13.40 -6.83
CA ILE A 104 9.95 -14.12 -7.64
C ILE A 104 11.36 -13.96 -7.03
N VAL A 105 11.73 -12.75 -6.59
CA VAL A 105 13.03 -12.51 -5.96
C VAL A 105 13.16 -13.23 -4.61
N ASN A 106 12.10 -13.24 -3.80
CA ASN A 106 12.09 -13.94 -2.51
C ASN A 106 12.16 -15.47 -2.67
N GLU A 107 11.64 -16.00 -3.81
CA GLU A 107 11.77 -17.41 -4.19
C GLU A 107 13.17 -17.75 -4.76
N GLY A 108 14.10 -16.80 -4.80
CA GLY A 108 15.45 -17.01 -5.37
C GLY A 108 15.51 -17.03 -6.90
N ARG A 109 14.44 -16.69 -7.60
CA ARG A 109 14.27 -16.79 -9.06
C ARG A 109 14.50 -15.47 -9.80
N ALA A 110 15.32 -14.59 -9.24
CA ALA A 110 15.63 -13.29 -9.85
C ALA A 110 16.27 -13.43 -11.25
N ALA A 111 17.08 -14.46 -11.47
CA ALA A 111 17.71 -14.74 -12.76
C ALA A 111 16.70 -15.12 -13.84
N ASP A 112 15.65 -15.90 -13.49
CA ASP A 112 14.59 -16.27 -14.42
C ASP A 112 13.80 -15.03 -14.87
N LEU A 113 13.54 -14.13 -13.94
CA LEU A 113 12.89 -12.85 -14.24
C LEU A 113 13.74 -11.99 -15.18
N ALA A 114 15.04 -11.82 -14.86
CA ALA A 114 15.95 -11.06 -15.70
C ALA A 114 16.01 -11.63 -17.12
N ARG A 115 16.13 -12.96 -17.26
CA ARG A 115 16.12 -13.67 -18.54
C ARG A 115 14.81 -13.47 -19.32
N ALA A 116 13.66 -13.58 -18.65
CA ALA A 116 12.37 -13.41 -19.30
C ALA A 116 12.19 -11.98 -19.84
N VAL A 117 12.62 -10.97 -19.08
CA VAL A 117 12.54 -9.58 -19.51
C VAL A 117 13.57 -9.28 -20.61
N ALA A 118 14.79 -9.82 -20.51
CA ALA A 118 15.81 -9.70 -21.56
C ALA A 118 15.30 -10.23 -22.91
N ARG A 119 14.64 -11.38 -22.95
CA ARG A 119 14.02 -11.92 -24.17
C ARG A 119 12.92 -10.99 -24.75
N ARG A 120 12.14 -10.33 -23.89
CA ARG A 120 11.12 -9.37 -24.35
C ARG A 120 11.76 -8.10 -24.91
N LEU A 121 12.82 -7.61 -24.27
CA LEU A 121 13.56 -6.45 -24.77
C LEU A 121 14.33 -6.76 -26.06
N GLY A 122 14.82 -7.98 -26.24
CA GLY A 122 15.46 -8.41 -27.49
C GLY A 122 14.54 -8.38 -28.72
N ARG A 123 13.21 -8.28 -28.50
CA ARG A 123 12.18 -8.16 -29.56
C ARG A 123 11.69 -6.72 -29.74
N GLN A 124 12.28 -5.75 -29.05
CA GLN A 124 11.88 -4.35 -29.15
C GLN A 124 12.83 -3.62 -30.10
N ASP A 125 12.31 -3.04 -31.15
CA ASP A 125 13.08 -2.33 -32.17
C ASP A 125 13.08 -0.83 -31.95
N GLU A 126 12.18 -0.34 -31.06
CA GLU A 126 12.07 1.08 -30.74
C GLU A 126 13.14 1.55 -29.75
N LEU A 127 13.58 2.80 -29.89
CA LEU A 127 14.43 3.45 -28.91
C LEU A 127 13.67 3.76 -27.61
N PRO A 128 14.33 3.64 -26.44
CA PRO A 128 15.74 3.27 -26.24
C PRO A 128 16.00 1.77 -26.21
N TRP A 129 14.93 0.94 -26.27
CA TRP A 129 14.97 -0.50 -26.01
C TRP A 129 15.84 -1.27 -27.00
N SER A 130 15.91 -0.78 -28.25
CA SER A 130 16.76 -1.37 -29.29
C SER A 130 18.28 -1.30 -29.00
N LYS A 131 18.73 -0.46 -28.07
CA LYS A 131 20.15 -0.32 -27.69
C LYS A 131 20.51 -1.07 -26.41
N ILE A 132 19.54 -1.66 -25.73
CA ILE A 132 19.78 -2.31 -24.45
C ILE A 132 20.58 -3.61 -24.65
N VAL A 133 21.63 -3.77 -23.85
CA VAL A 133 22.50 -4.96 -23.85
C VAL A 133 22.37 -5.80 -22.57
N THR A 134 21.91 -5.20 -21.47
CA THR A 134 21.81 -5.91 -20.19
C THR A 134 20.56 -5.48 -19.41
N VAL A 135 19.93 -6.45 -18.75
CA VAL A 135 18.84 -6.22 -17.80
C VAL A 135 19.24 -6.75 -16.44
N SER A 136 18.99 -5.95 -15.40
CA SER A 136 19.28 -6.31 -14.01
C SER A 136 18.04 -6.19 -13.15
N VAL A 137 17.80 -7.17 -12.28
CA VAL A 137 16.85 -7.11 -11.18
C VAL A 137 17.58 -6.47 -10.00
N VAL A 138 17.04 -5.38 -9.49
CA VAL A 138 17.67 -4.55 -8.47
C VAL A 138 16.78 -4.43 -7.25
N ARG A 139 17.38 -4.48 -6.07
CA ARG A 139 16.75 -4.07 -4.80
C ARG A 139 17.29 -2.69 -4.44
N GLY A 140 16.47 -1.67 -4.52
CA GLY A 140 16.81 -0.31 -4.09
C GLY A 140 16.29 -0.01 -2.69
N LYS A 141 17.07 0.73 -1.93
CA LYS A 141 16.75 1.31 -0.63
C LYS A 141 16.47 2.79 -0.84
N PHE A 142 15.29 3.25 -0.44
CA PHE A 142 14.87 4.64 -0.60
C PHE A 142 14.57 5.27 0.76
N ALA A 143 15.05 6.47 0.99
CA ALA A 143 14.60 7.30 2.10
C ALA A 143 13.27 7.93 1.70
N VAL A 144 12.21 7.66 2.45
CA VAL A 144 10.84 8.08 2.10
C VAL A 144 10.74 9.60 2.07
N ASP A 145 11.28 10.29 3.08
CA ASP A 145 11.26 11.74 3.15
C ASP A 145 12.04 12.40 2.01
N ASP A 146 13.23 11.90 1.70
CA ASP A 146 14.06 12.41 0.60
C ASP A 146 13.35 12.26 -0.75
N TYR A 147 12.67 11.12 -0.96
CA TYR A 147 11.93 10.85 -2.19
C TYR A 147 10.82 11.89 -2.44
N PHE A 148 10.05 12.24 -1.41
CA PHE A 148 8.99 13.25 -1.52
C PHE A 148 9.52 14.69 -1.62
N HIS A 149 10.78 14.92 -1.22
CA HIS A 149 11.46 16.21 -1.40
C HIS A 149 12.27 16.29 -2.71
N GLY A 150 11.99 15.38 -3.66
CA GLY A 150 12.59 15.42 -5.02
C GLY A 150 13.89 14.64 -5.18
N LYS A 151 14.44 14.04 -4.14
CA LYS A 151 15.61 13.16 -4.22
C LYS A 151 15.19 11.72 -4.52
N GLN A 152 14.80 11.47 -5.75
CA GLN A 152 14.25 10.18 -6.17
C GLN A 152 15.30 9.07 -6.38
N ALA A 153 16.58 9.38 -6.23
CA ALA A 153 17.63 8.38 -6.32
C ALA A 153 17.62 7.45 -5.10
N PRO A 154 17.89 6.14 -5.29
CA PRO A 154 18.04 5.21 -4.18
C PRO A 154 19.27 5.56 -3.34
N VAL A 155 19.16 5.42 -2.01
CA VAL A 155 20.27 5.55 -1.08
C VAL A 155 21.32 4.46 -1.31
N SER A 156 20.87 3.27 -1.67
CA SER A 156 21.73 2.17 -2.07
C SER A 156 20.99 1.19 -2.97
N GLU A 157 21.73 0.46 -3.77
CA GLU A 157 21.22 -0.56 -4.68
C GLU A 157 21.99 -1.86 -4.54
N GLN A 158 21.28 -2.96 -4.67
CA GLN A 158 21.84 -4.30 -4.73
C GLN A 158 21.31 -5.03 -5.96
N ILE A 159 22.19 -5.40 -6.88
CA ILE A 159 21.83 -6.25 -8.00
C ILE A 159 21.57 -7.66 -7.48
N LYS A 160 20.41 -8.22 -7.79
CA LYS A 160 20.00 -9.59 -7.43
C LYS A 160 20.31 -10.60 -8.54
N ALA A 161 20.17 -10.16 -9.78
CA ALA A 161 20.53 -10.92 -10.96
C ALA A 161 20.69 -9.98 -12.16
N SER A 162 21.47 -10.39 -13.15
CA SER A 162 21.61 -9.70 -14.44
C SER A 162 21.57 -10.72 -15.56
N TRP A 163 21.05 -10.29 -16.73
CA TRP A 163 20.99 -11.13 -17.92
C TRP A 163 21.28 -10.30 -19.18
N PRO A 164 22.10 -10.80 -20.11
CA PRO A 164 22.33 -10.13 -21.38
C PRO A 164 21.05 -10.13 -22.24
N VAL A 165 20.90 -9.11 -23.04
CA VAL A 165 19.83 -9.01 -24.04
C VAL A 165 20.38 -9.52 -25.36
N GLU A 166 19.94 -10.71 -25.76
CA GLU A 166 20.27 -11.30 -27.05
C GLU A 166 19.23 -10.86 -28.06
N ARG A 167 19.67 -10.31 -29.19
CA ARG A 167 18.79 -10.00 -30.32
C ARG A 167 18.80 -11.16 -31.27
N MET A 168 17.64 -11.57 -31.72
CA MET A 168 17.54 -12.53 -32.80
C MET A 168 18.01 -11.81 -34.07
N ALA A 169 19.09 -12.28 -34.67
CA ALA A 169 19.44 -11.89 -36.03
C ALA A 169 18.31 -12.36 -36.94
N GLU A 170 17.74 -11.45 -37.74
CA GLU A 170 16.82 -11.79 -38.82
C GLU A 170 17.51 -12.64 -39.88
#